data_aae8d2705664680ada6ecef0f7b45ba1
#
_entry.id   aae8d2705664680ada6ecef0f7b45ba1
#
_cell.length_a   1.000
_cell.length_b   1.000
_cell.length_c   1.000
_cell.angle_alpha   90.00
_cell.angle_beta   90.00
_cell.angle_gamma   90.00
#
_symmetry.space_group_name_H-M   'P 1'
#
loop_
_entity.id
_entity.type
_entity.pdbx_description
1 polymer ?
#
loop_
_entity_poly.entity_id
_entity_poly.type
_entity_poly.pdbx_seq_one_letter_code
_entity_poly.pdbx_strand_id
1 'polypeptide(L)'
;MSSKSTDALSKGVSTSTKNLGLFVPILAAIVVHLIFLILAYVVFPYRYQFGFYPFIYEVVVPNPYLIWGGYFIASIIGFIALCMIVDMTNDIINGRPMNMSKSMKVVTGRLGTLLVAAIISAIFFLLFFLIPFALFIVVIAIIEGTNAIESTKRSFDFVIKNLGEVIVFVILVIVISLIFGIGFALIPVVGAYIGAIISWILNVIFIVSAVYFYLSLRLAAPAPPPPPPPPP
;
A
#
# COMPACT_ATOMS: atom_id res chain seq x y z
N MET A 1 16.43 -4.95 22.57
CA MET A 1 15.67 -3.75 22.20
C MET A 1 14.96 -4.03 20.87
N SER A 2 13.64 -3.94 20.81
CA SER A 2 12.90 -4.06 19.55
C SER A 2 13.22 -2.84 18.70
N SER A 3 13.48 -3.02 17.39
CA SER A 3 13.64 -1.88 16.49
C SER A 3 12.28 -1.19 16.32
N LYS A 4 12.28 0.12 16.04
CA LYS A 4 11.02 0.86 15.80
C LYS A 4 10.24 0.27 14.62
N SER A 5 10.93 -0.35 13.68
CA SER A 5 10.36 -1.04 12.53
C SER A 5 9.52 -2.26 12.91
N THR A 6 10.06 -3.13 13.78
CA THR A 6 9.33 -4.32 14.26
C THR A 6 8.17 -3.95 15.18
N ASP A 7 8.33 -2.91 16.00
CA ASP A 7 7.27 -2.38 16.86
C ASP A 7 6.12 -1.81 16.01
N ALA A 8 6.43 -1.06 14.96
CA ALA A 8 5.43 -0.51 14.05
C ALA A 8 4.64 -1.62 13.32
N LEU A 9 5.31 -2.68 12.85
CA LEU A 9 4.65 -3.83 12.25
C LEU A 9 3.74 -4.55 13.25
N SER A 10 4.22 -4.79 14.46
CA SER A 10 3.43 -5.41 15.54
C SER A 10 2.17 -4.58 15.86
N LYS A 11 2.33 -3.25 15.99
CA LYS A 11 1.22 -2.32 16.20
C LYS A 11 0.27 -2.29 15.01
N GLY A 12 0.81 -2.33 13.79
CA GLY A 12 0.00 -2.41 12.57
C GLY A 12 -0.89 -3.64 12.55
N VAL A 13 -0.34 -4.82 12.82
CA VAL A 13 -1.10 -6.08 12.93
C VAL A 13 -2.13 -5.98 14.05
N SER A 14 -1.72 -5.58 15.25
CA SER A 14 -2.62 -5.47 16.42
C SER A 14 -3.76 -4.49 16.18
N THR A 15 -3.48 -3.33 15.57
CA THR A 15 -4.51 -2.33 15.28
C THR A 15 -5.48 -2.81 14.20
N SER A 16 -4.97 -3.40 13.13
CA SER A 16 -5.80 -3.93 12.05
C SER A 16 -6.71 -5.05 12.53
N THR A 17 -6.22 -5.95 13.38
CA THR A 17 -7.03 -7.07 13.92
C THR A 17 -8.05 -6.61 14.96
N LYS A 18 -7.78 -5.57 15.72
CA LYS A 18 -8.71 -4.97 16.67
C LYS A 18 -9.76 -4.08 16.02
N ASN A 19 -9.48 -3.54 14.83
CA ASN A 19 -10.32 -2.59 14.12
C ASN A 19 -10.64 -3.11 12.71
N LEU A 20 -11.43 -4.16 12.61
CA LEU A 20 -11.78 -4.81 11.34
C LEU A 20 -12.43 -3.86 10.32
N GLY A 21 -13.01 -2.75 10.76
CA GLY A 21 -13.51 -1.70 9.88
C GLY A 21 -12.45 -1.07 8.96
N LEU A 22 -11.15 -1.21 9.29
CA LEU A 22 -10.05 -0.79 8.41
C LEU A 22 -9.99 -1.58 7.10
N PHE A 23 -10.55 -2.80 7.08
CA PHE A 23 -10.59 -3.63 5.87
C PHE A 23 -11.79 -3.32 4.97
N VAL A 24 -12.80 -2.59 5.46
CA VAL A 24 -14.03 -2.31 4.68
C VAL A 24 -13.73 -1.56 3.37
N PRO A 25 -12.91 -0.48 3.35
CA PRO A 25 -12.64 0.25 2.11
C PRO A 25 -12.00 -0.61 1.02
N ILE A 26 -11.17 -1.61 1.39
CA ILE A 26 -10.44 -2.43 0.42
C ILE A 26 -11.29 -3.53 -0.21
N LEU A 27 -12.45 -3.86 0.36
CA LEU A 27 -13.33 -4.92 -0.15
C LEU A 27 -13.74 -4.68 -1.61
N ALA A 28 -14.00 -3.43 -1.99
CA ALA A 28 -14.35 -3.10 -3.36
C ALA A 28 -13.23 -3.47 -4.36
N ALA A 29 -11.97 -3.20 -4.01
CA ALA A 29 -10.83 -3.58 -4.83
C ALA A 29 -10.66 -5.11 -4.91
N ILE A 30 -10.85 -5.82 -3.80
CA ILE A 30 -10.82 -7.30 -3.75
C ILE A 30 -11.88 -7.86 -4.68
N VAL A 31 -13.13 -7.41 -4.56
CA VAL A 31 -14.25 -7.91 -5.38
C VAL A 31 -13.99 -7.69 -6.86
N VAL A 32 -13.57 -6.48 -7.26
CA VAL A 32 -13.23 -6.18 -8.66
C VAL A 32 -12.10 -7.08 -9.15
N HIS A 33 -11.03 -7.23 -8.38
CA HIS A 33 -9.91 -8.09 -8.76
C HIS A 33 -10.36 -9.54 -8.97
N LEU A 34 -11.17 -10.08 -8.04
CA LEU A 34 -11.68 -11.46 -8.12
C LEU A 34 -12.61 -11.65 -9.33
N ILE A 35 -13.47 -10.69 -9.66
CA ILE A 35 -14.32 -10.75 -10.85
C ILE A 35 -13.45 -10.90 -12.11
N PHE A 36 -12.41 -10.08 -12.27
CA PHE A 36 -11.54 -10.17 -13.42
C PHE A 36 -10.71 -11.46 -13.45
N LEU A 37 -10.31 -12.00 -12.30
CA LEU A 37 -9.68 -13.32 -12.25
C LEU A 37 -10.64 -14.42 -12.72
N ILE A 38 -11.90 -14.41 -12.26
CA ILE A 38 -12.91 -15.36 -12.74
C ILE A 38 -13.11 -15.23 -14.25
N LEU A 39 -13.23 -14.02 -14.76
CA LEU A 39 -13.35 -13.78 -16.19
C LEU A 39 -12.15 -14.31 -16.97
N ALA A 40 -10.92 -14.12 -16.46
CA ALA A 40 -9.69 -14.52 -17.11
C ALA A 40 -9.47 -16.04 -17.14
N TYR A 41 -9.79 -16.72 -16.03
CA TYR A 41 -9.51 -18.15 -15.85
C TYR A 41 -10.67 -19.04 -16.32
N VAL A 42 -11.91 -18.57 -16.19
CA VAL A 42 -13.09 -19.43 -16.35
C VAL A 42 -13.92 -19.05 -17.57
N VAL A 43 -14.20 -17.73 -17.75
CA VAL A 43 -15.16 -17.31 -18.78
C VAL A 43 -14.49 -17.07 -20.13
N PHE A 44 -13.36 -16.41 -20.15
CA PHE A 44 -12.64 -16.01 -21.38
C PHE A 44 -11.16 -16.42 -21.34
N PRO A 45 -10.82 -17.71 -21.13
CA PRO A 45 -9.43 -18.14 -21.15
C PRO A 45 -8.83 -17.91 -22.55
N TYR A 46 -7.56 -17.62 -22.61
CA TYR A 46 -6.84 -17.43 -23.84
C TYR A 46 -6.35 -18.80 -24.37
N ARG A 47 -6.48 -19.01 -25.69
CA ARG A 47 -6.10 -20.27 -26.34
C ARG A 47 -4.94 -20.02 -27.27
N TYR A 48 -3.83 -20.70 -27.03
CA TYR A 48 -2.67 -20.69 -27.90
C TYR A 48 -2.59 -21.99 -28.66
N GLN A 49 -2.32 -21.90 -29.96
CA GLN A 49 -1.87 -23.06 -30.75
C GLN A 49 -0.35 -23.04 -30.79
N PHE A 50 0.24 -24.10 -30.29
CA PHE A 50 1.70 -24.26 -30.25
C PHE A 50 2.10 -25.55 -30.93
N GLY A 51 3.14 -25.49 -31.80
CA GLY A 51 3.68 -26.64 -32.50
C GLY A 51 3.73 -26.45 -34.01
N PHE A 52 4.25 -27.46 -34.71
CA PHE A 52 4.34 -27.54 -36.16
C PHE A 52 3.46 -28.67 -36.66
N TYR A 53 2.85 -28.45 -37.83
CA TYR A 53 2.05 -29.50 -38.46
C TYR A 53 2.88 -30.79 -38.66
N PRO A 54 2.36 -32.00 -38.30
CA PRO A 54 1.03 -32.29 -37.80
C PRO A 54 0.86 -32.22 -36.28
N PHE A 55 1.87 -31.78 -35.51
CA PHE A 55 1.89 -31.74 -34.06
C PHE A 55 1.50 -30.34 -33.54
N ILE A 56 0.22 -30.00 -33.64
CA ILE A 56 -0.32 -28.77 -33.10
C ILE A 56 -1.02 -29.08 -31.76
N TYR A 57 -0.57 -28.42 -30.70
CA TYR A 57 -1.17 -28.52 -29.36
C TYR A 57 -1.91 -27.22 -29.03
N GLU A 58 -3.14 -27.35 -28.53
CA GLU A 58 -3.87 -26.23 -27.97
C GLU A 58 -3.57 -26.13 -26.49
N VAL A 59 -3.05 -24.99 -26.04
CA VAL A 59 -2.78 -24.69 -24.65
C VAL A 59 -3.75 -23.60 -24.19
N VAL A 60 -4.52 -23.91 -23.16
CA VAL A 60 -5.46 -22.98 -22.55
C VAL A 60 -4.79 -22.32 -21.36
N VAL A 61 -4.66 -21.00 -21.39
CA VAL A 61 -4.07 -20.20 -20.32
C VAL A 61 -5.04 -19.10 -19.88
N PRO A 62 -4.87 -18.55 -18.65
CA PRO A 62 -5.66 -17.41 -18.23
C PRO A 62 -5.47 -16.24 -19.20
N ASN A 63 -6.53 -15.47 -19.46
CA ASN A 63 -6.48 -14.31 -20.34
C ASN A 63 -5.62 -13.18 -19.71
N PRO A 64 -4.42 -12.89 -20.27
CA PRO A 64 -3.51 -11.92 -19.66
C PRO A 64 -4.08 -10.50 -19.68
N TYR A 65 -4.87 -10.14 -20.71
CA TYR A 65 -5.46 -8.79 -20.81
C TYR A 65 -6.49 -8.55 -19.71
N LEU A 66 -7.27 -9.57 -19.36
CA LEU A 66 -8.24 -9.48 -18.26
C LEU A 66 -7.53 -9.46 -16.90
N ILE A 67 -6.46 -10.24 -16.72
CA ILE A 67 -5.67 -10.19 -15.47
C ILE A 67 -5.09 -8.79 -15.26
N TRP A 68 -4.36 -8.27 -16.25
CA TRP A 68 -3.72 -6.96 -16.13
C TRP A 68 -4.73 -5.81 -16.06
N GLY A 69 -5.79 -5.85 -16.88
CA GLY A 69 -6.86 -4.85 -16.84
C GLY A 69 -7.60 -4.84 -15.49
N GLY A 70 -7.91 -6.02 -14.98
CA GLY A 70 -8.54 -6.17 -13.66
C GLY A 70 -7.65 -5.69 -12.52
N TYR A 71 -6.37 -6.04 -12.55
CA TYR A 71 -5.41 -5.56 -11.58
C TYR A 71 -5.28 -4.03 -11.63
N PHE A 72 -5.23 -3.43 -12.81
CA PHE A 72 -5.16 -1.98 -12.98
C PHE A 72 -6.37 -1.27 -12.37
N ILE A 73 -7.59 -1.72 -12.71
CA ILE A 73 -8.84 -1.13 -12.17
C ILE A 73 -8.91 -1.32 -10.66
N ALA A 74 -8.63 -2.53 -10.17
CA ALA A 74 -8.60 -2.81 -8.74
C ALA A 74 -7.56 -1.96 -8.00
N SER A 75 -6.40 -1.67 -8.63
CA SER A 75 -5.36 -0.82 -8.05
C SER A 75 -5.79 0.63 -7.90
N ILE A 76 -6.55 1.18 -8.84
CA ILE A 76 -7.11 2.54 -8.71
C ILE A 76 -8.10 2.61 -7.53
N ILE A 77 -9.01 1.65 -7.44
CA ILE A 77 -9.97 1.57 -6.33
C ILE A 77 -9.24 1.35 -5.01
N GLY A 78 -8.27 0.43 -5.02
CA GLY A 78 -7.44 0.10 -3.88
C GLY A 78 -6.60 1.27 -3.39
N PHE A 79 -6.07 2.10 -4.29
CA PHE A 79 -5.34 3.32 -3.92
C PHE A 79 -6.22 4.29 -3.12
N ILE A 80 -7.46 4.55 -3.57
CA ILE A 80 -8.42 5.38 -2.84
C ILE A 80 -8.71 4.77 -1.46
N ALA A 81 -8.92 3.46 -1.42
CA ALA A 81 -9.16 2.73 -0.18
C ALA A 81 -7.97 2.83 0.80
N LEU A 82 -6.74 2.65 0.32
CA LEU A 82 -5.52 2.79 1.13
C LEU A 82 -5.35 4.22 1.65
N CYS A 83 -5.65 5.23 0.85
CA CYS A 83 -5.67 6.62 1.30
C CYS A 83 -6.68 6.83 2.47
N MET A 84 -7.87 6.24 2.37
CA MET A 84 -8.84 6.28 3.47
C MET A 84 -8.32 5.59 4.72
N ILE A 85 -7.66 4.43 4.57
CA ILE A 85 -7.09 3.67 5.67
C ILE A 85 -6.00 4.47 6.39
N VAL A 86 -5.18 5.25 5.68
CA VAL A 86 -4.20 6.17 6.29
C VAL A 86 -4.90 7.17 7.21
N ASP A 87 -5.97 7.86 6.74
CA ASP A 87 -6.71 8.84 7.55
C ASP A 87 -7.41 8.17 8.74
N MET A 88 -8.08 7.04 8.52
CA MET A 88 -8.73 6.26 9.57
C MET A 88 -7.73 5.78 10.64
N THR A 89 -6.54 5.33 10.22
CA THR A 89 -5.48 4.91 11.13
C THR A 89 -4.94 6.09 11.95
N ASN A 90 -4.76 7.24 11.30
CA ASN A 90 -4.36 8.47 12.00
C ASN A 90 -5.41 8.90 13.04
N ASP A 91 -6.70 8.74 12.75
CA ASP A 91 -7.76 8.99 13.73
C ASP A 91 -7.66 8.03 14.93
N ILE A 92 -7.48 6.73 14.69
CA ILE A 92 -7.32 5.71 15.75
C ILE A 92 -6.12 6.04 16.66
N ILE A 93 -4.98 6.37 16.07
CA ILE A 93 -3.75 6.69 16.85
C ILE A 93 -3.95 7.93 17.72
N ASN A 94 -4.72 8.91 17.23
CA ASN A 94 -5.04 10.13 17.98
C ASN A 94 -6.26 9.97 18.92
N GLY A 95 -6.73 8.75 19.17
CA GLY A 95 -7.86 8.47 20.06
C GLY A 95 -9.22 8.95 19.52
N ARG A 96 -9.32 9.24 18.24
CA ARG A 96 -10.57 9.64 17.59
C ARG A 96 -11.31 8.43 17.04
N PRO A 97 -12.65 8.44 17.00
CA PRO A 97 -13.42 7.36 16.43
C PRO A 97 -13.15 7.25 14.92
N MET A 98 -12.96 6.03 14.45
CA MET A 98 -12.84 5.73 13.03
C MET A 98 -14.11 6.12 12.28
N ASN A 99 -14.00 6.93 11.22
CA ASN A 99 -15.13 7.39 10.44
C ASN A 99 -14.85 7.31 8.94
N MET A 100 -15.37 6.27 8.30
CA MET A 100 -15.18 6.01 6.87
C MET A 100 -15.74 7.13 5.98
N SER A 101 -16.90 7.71 6.33
CA SER A 101 -17.52 8.80 5.56
C SER A 101 -16.67 10.07 5.60
N LYS A 102 -16.08 10.39 6.77
CA LYS A 102 -15.13 11.49 6.92
C LYS A 102 -13.90 11.25 6.06
N SER A 103 -13.29 10.06 6.17
CA SER A 103 -12.08 9.72 5.41
C SER A 103 -12.31 9.74 3.90
N MET A 104 -13.47 9.28 3.42
CA MET A 104 -13.85 9.42 2.02
C MET A 104 -13.89 10.90 1.59
N LYS A 105 -14.49 11.78 2.38
CA LYS A 105 -14.53 13.23 2.08
C LYS A 105 -13.12 13.85 2.05
N VAL A 106 -12.24 13.46 2.98
CA VAL A 106 -10.84 13.90 3.01
C VAL A 106 -10.11 13.49 1.73
N VAL A 107 -10.23 12.23 1.34
CA VAL A 107 -9.57 11.69 0.15
C VAL A 107 -10.12 12.31 -1.13
N THR A 108 -11.45 12.37 -1.29
CA THR A 108 -12.07 12.95 -2.49
C THR A 108 -11.81 14.45 -2.62
N GLY A 109 -11.82 15.19 -1.50
CA GLY A 109 -11.49 16.62 -1.50
C GLY A 109 -10.04 16.93 -1.89
N ARG A 110 -9.16 15.93 -1.86
CA ARG A 110 -7.73 16.06 -2.16
C ARG A 110 -7.26 15.14 -3.28
N LEU A 111 -8.21 14.60 -4.04
CA LEU A 111 -7.94 13.55 -5.03
C LEU A 111 -6.86 13.97 -6.05
N GLY A 112 -6.88 15.22 -6.53
CA GLY A 112 -5.86 15.73 -7.44
C GLY A 112 -4.45 15.69 -6.84
N THR A 113 -4.28 16.14 -5.61
CA THR A 113 -3.01 16.06 -4.88
C THR A 113 -2.54 14.62 -4.71
N LEU A 114 -3.45 13.73 -4.31
CA LEU A 114 -3.15 12.32 -4.06
C LEU A 114 -2.80 11.58 -5.35
N LEU A 115 -3.45 11.89 -6.47
CA LEU A 115 -3.10 11.32 -7.78
C LEU A 115 -1.70 11.75 -8.22
N VAL A 116 -1.35 13.04 -8.08
CA VAL A 116 0.02 13.50 -8.38
C VAL A 116 1.05 12.82 -7.46
N ALA A 117 0.75 12.70 -6.16
CA ALA A 117 1.60 11.98 -5.21
C ALA A 117 1.77 10.51 -5.60
N ALA A 118 0.68 9.85 -6.06
CA ALA A 118 0.72 8.47 -6.53
C ALA A 118 1.59 8.32 -7.79
N ILE A 119 1.49 9.24 -8.75
CA ILE A 119 2.32 9.22 -9.96
C ILE A 119 3.79 9.37 -9.60
N ILE A 120 4.14 10.32 -8.72
CA ILE A 120 5.52 10.48 -8.25
C ILE A 120 6.01 9.21 -7.54
N SER A 121 5.17 8.64 -6.66
CA SER A 121 5.49 7.39 -5.97
C SER A 121 5.69 6.24 -6.96
N ALA A 122 4.84 6.11 -7.99
CA ALA A 122 4.97 5.08 -9.02
C ALA A 122 6.29 5.20 -9.80
N ILE A 123 6.71 6.42 -10.15
CA ILE A 123 8.01 6.68 -10.78
C ILE A 123 9.15 6.24 -9.86
N PHE A 124 9.04 6.53 -8.55
CA PHE A 124 10.06 6.14 -7.58
C PHE A 124 10.11 4.63 -7.35
N PHE A 125 8.97 3.93 -7.44
CA PHE A 125 8.96 2.46 -7.39
C PHE A 125 9.70 1.81 -8.56
N LEU A 126 9.75 2.44 -9.74
CA LEU A 126 10.54 1.96 -10.87
C LEU A 126 12.05 2.01 -10.58
N LEU A 127 12.48 2.89 -9.69
CA LEU A 127 13.84 3.03 -9.25
C LEU A 127 13.97 2.37 -7.87
N PHE A 128 14.39 1.12 -7.84
CA PHE A 128 14.39 0.27 -6.64
C PHE A 128 14.91 0.94 -5.36
N PHE A 129 15.98 1.75 -5.48
CA PHE A 129 16.56 2.47 -4.35
C PHE A 129 15.71 3.64 -3.83
N LEU A 130 14.66 4.06 -4.58
CA LEU A 130 13.73 5.11 -4.16
C LEU A 130 12.44 4.56 -3.53
N ILE A 131 12.26 3.25 -3.44
CA ILE A 131 11.09 2.63 -2.79
C ILE A 131 10.85 3.18 -1.38
N PRO A 132 11.88 3.34 -0.52
CA PRO A 132 11.67 3.90 0.82
C PRO A 132 11.00 5.28 0.80
N PHE A 133 11.35 6.11 -0.17
CA PHE A 133 10.77 7.46 -0.31
C PHE A 133 9.33 7.38 -0.82
N ALA A 134 9.09 6.56 -1.87
CA ALA A 134 7.77 6.36 -2.46
C ALA A 134 6.71 5.97 -1.43
N LEU A 135 7.07 5.09 -0.49
CA LEU A 135 6.18 4.55 0.53
C LEU A 135 5.56 5.65 1.41
N PHE A 136 6.33 6.69 1.76
CA PHE A 136 5.89 7.72 2.69
C PHE A 136 5.28 8.96 2.04
N ILE A 137 5.40 9.18 0.71
CA ILE A 137 4.84 10.36 0.03
C ILE A 137 3.33 10.47 0.28
N VAL A 138 2.58 9.40 0.02
CA VAL A 138 1.13 9.38 0.17
C VAL A 138 0.71 9.45 1.65
N VAL A 139 1.43 8.75 2.53
CA VAL A 139 1.19 8.79 3.98
C VAL A 139 1.33 10.22 4.51
N ILE A 140 2.40 10.91 4.14
CA ILE A 140 2.66 12.30 4.56
C ILE A 140 1.61 13.25 3.96
N ALA A 141 1.28 13.09 2.67
CA ALA A 141 0.28 13.90 2.01
C ALA A 141 -1.07 13.89 2.76
N ILE A 142 -1.47 12.74 3.27
CA ILE A 142 -2.75 12.58 3.99
C ILE A 142 -2.64 13.10 5.41
N ILE A 143 -1.63 12.66 6.17
CA ILE A 143 -1.49 12.98 7.60
C ILE A 143 -1.22 14.47 7.82
N GLU A 144 -0.36 15.07 7.00
CA GLU A 144 0.05 16.46 7.16
C GLU A 144 -0.77 17.45 6.34
N GLY A 145 -1.62 16.94 5.45
CA GLY A 145 -2.43 17.81 4.63
C GLY A 145 -1.65 18.60 3.58
N THR A 146 -0.43 18.19 3.22
CA THR A 146 0.46 18.89 2.29
C THR A 146 0.15 18.58 0.82
N ASN A 147 0.62 19.40 -0.12
CA ASN A 147 0.55 19.10 -1.55
C ASN A 147 1.58 18.03 -1.94
N ALA A 148 1.47 17.47 -3.15
CA ALA A 148 2.29 16.34 -3.61
C ALA A 148 3.80 16.65 -3.59
N ILE A 149 4.22 17.85 -4.04
CA ILE A 149 5.62 18.25 -4.10
C ILE A 149 6.19 18.40 -2.68
N GLU A 150 5.46 19.05 -1.79
CA GLU A 150 5.87 19.23 -0.40
C GLU A 150 5.93 17.87 0.33
N SER A 151 4.95 16.99 0.09
CA SER A 151 4.95 15.62 0.64
C SER A 151 6.17 14.82 0.16
N THR A 152 6.57 15.00 -1.11
CA THR A 152 7.78 14.38 -1.65
C THR A 152 9.03 14.88 -0.93
N LYS A 153 9.19 16.20 -0.78
CA LYS A 153 10.33 16.79 -0.04
C LYS A 153 10.38 16.26 1.40
N ARG A 154 9.25 16.27 2.10
CA ARG A 154 9.16 15.77 3.48
C ARG A 154 9.43 14.27 3.58
N SER A 155 9.06 13.49 2.56
CA SER A 155 9.42 12.08 2.50
C SER A 155 10.92 11.88 2.39
N PHE A 156 11.62 12.69 1.56
CA PHE A 156 13.07 12.65 1.49
C PHE A 156 13.71 13.00 2.84
N ASP A 157 13.31 14.11 3.46
CA ASP A 157 13.82 14.52 4.76
C ASP A 157 13.59 13.46 5.84
N PHE A 158 12.40 12.86 5.87
CA PHE A 158 12.04 11.80 6.81
C PHE A 158 12.90 10.56 6.61
N VAL A 159 13.03 10.08 5.37
CA VAL A 159 13.78 8.86 5.05
C VAL A 159 15.26 9.05 5.32
N ILE A 160 15.86 10.16 4.88
CA ILE A 160 17.29 10.43 5.10
C ILE A 160 17.61 10.53 6.58
N LYS A 161 16.78 11.22 7.37
CA LYS A 161 16.98 11.35 8.83
C LYS A 161 16.84 10.02 9.58
N ASN A 162 16.08 9.06 9.04
CA ASN A 162 15.76 7.80 9.69
C ASN A 162 16.18 6.59 8.84
N LEU A 163 17.20 6.74 7.99
CA LEU A 163 17.53 5.80 6.91
C LEU A 163 17.64 4.35 7.38
N GLY A 164 18.34 4.10 8.49
CA GLY A 164 18.55 2.75 9.03
C GLY A 164 17.23 2.06 9.38
N GLU A 165 16.35 2.74 10.13
CA GLU A 165 15.05 2.20 10.53
C GLU A 165 14.11 2.03 9.31
N VAL A 166 14.13 2.98 8.37
CA VAL A 166 13.29 2.92 7.17
C VAL A 166 13.71 1.74 6.28
N ILE A 167 15.00 1.53 6.07
CA ILE A 167 15.49 0.38 5.29
C ILE A 167 15.05 -0.94 5.94
N VAL A 168 15.20 -1.09 7.25
CA VAL A 168 14.75 -2.28 7.97
C VAL A 168 13.24 -2.48 7.80
N PHE A 169 12.44 -1.42 7.92
CA PHE A 169 10.99 -1.49 7.72
C PHE A 169 10.64 -1.96 6.31
N VAL A 170 11.24 -1.37 5.28
CA VAL A 170 11.00 -1.72 3.87
C VAL A 170 11.42 -3.15 3.57
N ILE A 171 12.58 -3.59 4.06
CA ILE A 171 13.04 -4.98 3.90
C ILE A 171 12.04 -5.95 4.53
N LEU A 172 11.55 -5.68 5.74
CA LEU A 172 10.55 -6.53 6.40
C LEU A 172 9.26 -6.61 5.57
N VAL A 173 8.75 -5.50 5.05
CA VAL A 173 7.57 -5.48 4.18
C VAL A 173 7.82 -6.31 2.91
N ILE A 174 8.97 -6.14 2.25
CA ILE A 174 9.33 -6.89 1.04
C ILE A 174 9.43 -8.39 1.35
N VAL A 175 10.14 -8.78 2.41
CA VAL A 175 10.32 -10.19 2.78
C VAL A 175 8.97 -10.87 3.08
N ILE A 176 8.13 -10.22 3.86
CA ILE A 176 6.78 -10.75 4.15
C ILE A 176 5.97 -10.89 2.85
N SER A 177 5.98 -9.87 1.99
CA SER A 177 5.27 -9.90 0.71
C SER A 177 5.76 -11.03 -0.20
N LEU A 178 7.08 -11.26 -0.25
CA LEU A 178 7.68 -12.35 -1.03
C LEU A 178 7.31 -13.74 -0.50
N ILE A 179 7.32 -13.93 0.81
CA ILE A 179 6.95 -15.22 1.43
C ILE A 179 5.51 -15.59 1.04
N PHE A 180 4.57 -14.66 1.18
CA PHE A 180 3.18 -14.90 0.81
C PHE A 180 3.00 -15.00 -0.71
N GLY A 181 3.64 -14.12 -1.49
CA GLY A 181 3.56 -14.12 -2.95
C GLY A 181 4.06 -15.44 -3.56
N ILE A 182 5.25 -15.90 -3.16
CA ILE A 182 5.82 -17.19 -3.62
C ILE A 182 4.97 -18.35 -3.11
N GLY A 183 4.57 -18.33 -1.82
CA GLY A 183 3.78 -19.39 -1.23
C GLY A 183 2.48 -19.66 -2.01
N PHE A 184 1.75 -18.63 -2.36
CA PHE A 184 0.51 -18.78 -3.15
C PHE A 184 0.77 -19.06 -4.64
N ALA A 185 1.86 -18.57 -5.21
CA ALA A 185 2.22 -18.87 -6.60
C ALA A 185 2.48 -20.37 -6.86
N LEU A 186 2.83 -21.12 -5.82
CA LEU A 186 3.03 -22.58 -5.90
C LEU A 186 1.73 -23.38 -5.95
N ILE A 187 0.57 -22.76 -5.68
CA ILE A 187 -0.74 -23.42 -5.70
C ILE A 187 -1.44 -23.07 -7.02
N PRO A 188 -1.55 -24.02 -7.99
CA PRO A 188 -2.15 -23.73 -9.28
C PRO A 188 -3.60 -23.25 -9.16
N VAL A 189 -4.00 -22.24 -9.92
CA VAL A 189 -5.34 -21.65 -10.01
C VAL A 189 -5.84 -21.09 -8.69
N VAL A 190 -6.04 -21.95 -7.68
CA VAL A 190 -6.57 -21.55 -6.35
C VAL A 190 -5.66 -20.53 -5.66
N GLY A 191 -4.36 -20.68 -5.82
CA GLY A 191 -3.37 -19.74 -5.27
C GLY A 191 -3.51 -18.32 -5.82
N ALA A 192 -3.93 -18.15 -7.07
CA ALA A 192 -4.17 -16.84 -7.64
C ALA A 192 -5.31 -16.09 -6.92
N TYR A 193 -6.40 -16.78 -6.60
CA TYR A 193 -7.54 -16.18 -5.89
C TYR A 193 -7.23 -15.89 -4.43
N ILE A 194 -6.68 -16.88 -3.71
CA ILE A 194 -6.30 -16.70 -2.30
C ILE A 194 -5.18 -15.66 -2.19
N GLY A 195 -4.18 -15.73 -3.06
CA GLY A 195 -3.07 -14.78 -3.11
C GLY A 195 -3.54 -13.34 -3.35
N ALA A 196 -4.53 -13.14 -4.22
CA ALA A 196 -5.13 -11.83 -4.45
C ALA A 196 -5.76 -11.27 -3.16
N ILE A 197 -6.59 -12.07 -2.47
CA ILE A 197 -7.23 -11.66 -1.21
C ILE A 197 -6.19 -11.33 -0.14
N ILE A 198 -5.23 -12.24 0.07
CA ILE A 198 -4.20 -12.07 1.10
C ILE A 198 -3.30 -10.87 0.79
N SER A 199 -2.95 -10.63 -0.47
CA SER A 199 -2.16 -9.45 -0.85
C SER A 199 -2.86 -8.15 -0.51
N TRP A 200 -4.16 -8.03 -0.74
CA TRP A 200 -4.93 -6.86 -0.35
C TRP A 200 -5.02 -6.69 1.17
N ILE A 201 -5.19 -7.77 1.92
CA ILE A 201 -5.18 -7.76 3.40
C ILE A 201 -3.81 -7.32 3.93
N LEU A 202 -2.72 -7.85 3.38
CA LEU A 202 -1.36 -7.44 3.74
C LEU A 202 -1.10 -5.97 3.45
N ASN A 203 -1.58 -5.46 2.31
CA ASN A 203 -1.46 -4.02 2.01
C ASN A 203 -2.13 -3.14 3.06
N VAL A 204 -3.30 -3.52 3.58
CA VAL A 204 -3.93 -2.81 4.71
C VAL A 204 -3.03 -2.82 5.94
N ILE A 205 -2.51 -3.98 6.32
CA ILE A 205 -1.63 -4.12 7.50
C ILE A 205 -0.35 -3.28 7.32
N PHE A 206 0.26 -3.31 6.13
CA PHE A 206 1.48 -2.56 5.85
C PHE A 206 1.25 -1.05 5.86
N ILE A 207 0.13 -0.57 5.31
CA ILE A 207 -0.16 0.87 5.34
C ILE A 207 -0.46 1.35 6.77
N VAL A 208 -1.19 0.56 7.57
CA VAL A 208 -1.40 0.84 8.99
C VAL A 208 -0.05 0.88 9.73
N SER A 209 0.84 -0.08 9.46
CA SER A 209 2.19 -0.13 10.04
C SER A 209 3.03 1.09 9.62
N ALA A 210 2.93 1.51 8.34
CA ALA A 210 3.65 2.68 7.85
C ALA A 210 3.20 3.98 8.52
N VAL A 211 1.90 4.12 8.82
CA VAL A 211 1.36 5.25 9.60
C VAL A 211 1.94 5.26 11.02
N TYR A 212 1.92 4.12 11.71
CA TYR A 212 2.53 3.98 13.04
C TYR A 212 4.02 4.30 13.01
N PHE A 213 4.73 3.76 12.02
CA PHE A 213 6.16 3.98 11.85
C PHE A 213 6.48 5.46 11.67
N TYR A 214 5.78 6.11 10.74
CA TYR A 214 5.94 7.53 10.46
C TYR A 214 5.70 8.39 11.71
N LEU A 215 4.57 8.20 12.37
CA LEU A 215 4.21 9.00 13.56
C LEU A 215 5.16 8.75 14.73
N SER A 216 5.61 7.51 14.95
CA SER A 216 6.53 7.17 16.05
C SER A 216 7.90 7.83 15.91
N LEU A 217 8.39 7.98 14.67
CA LEU A 217 9.66 8.63 14.40
C LEU A 217 9.54 10.16 14.40
N ARG A 218 8.42 10.68 13.90
CA ARG A 218 8.14 12.12 13.91
C ARG A 218 8.01 12.69 15.32
N LEU A 219 7.30 11.98 16.21
CA LEU A 219 7.11 12.40 17.61
C LEU A 219 8.38 12.26 18.44
N ALA A 220 9.34 11.42 18.02
CA ALA A 220 10.62 11.26 18.68
C ALA A 220 11.67 12.32 18.29
N ALA A 221 11.38 13.17 17.28
CA ALA A 221 12.26 14.27 16.94
C ALA A 221 12.30 15.29 18.08
N PRO A 222 13.50 15.75 18.53
CA PRO A 222 13.59 16.76 19.57
C PRO A 222 12.84 18.03 19.13
N ALA A 223 12.13 18.64 20.10
CA ALA A 223 11.48 19.93 19.86
C ALA A 223 12.52 20.94 19.33
N PRO A 224 12.14 21.80 18.36
CA PRO A 224 13.05 22.85 17.91
C PRO A 224 13.50 23.67 19.12
N PRO A 225 14.78 24.10 19.16
CA PRO A 225 15.26 24.92 20.26
C PRO A 225 14.37 26.16 20.40
N PRO A 226 14.10 26.62 21.62
CA PRO A 226 13.30 27.81 21.84
C PRO A 226 13.94 28.99 21.08
N PRO A 227 13.12 29.90 20.53
CA PRO A 227 13.64 31.08 19.86
C PRO A 227 14.60 31.82 20.78
N PRO A 228 15.69 32.39 20.26
CA PRO A 228 16.64 33.17 21.08
C PRO A 228 15.88 34.30 21.78
N PRO A 229 16.24 34.64 23.04
CA PRO A 229 15.63 35.74 23.75
C PRO A 229 15.76 37.02 22.91
N PRO A 230 14.77 37.93 22.96
CA PRO A 230 14.86 39.19 22.25
C PRO A 230 16.14 39.93 22.69
N PRO A 231 16.82 40.63 21.77
CA PRO A 231 17.99 41.41 22.13
C PRO A 231 17.66 42.44 23.20
N PRO A 232 18.59 42.72 24.11
CA PRO A 232 18.41 43.68 25.20
C PRO A 232 18.12 45.10 24.71
#